data_b87d9eeb673b9dd52d67d4b1c26d550a
#
_entry.id   b87d9eeb673b9dd52d67d4b1c26d550a
#
_cell.length_a   1.000
_cell.length_b   1.000
_cell.length_c   1.000
_cell.angle_alpha   90.00
_cell.angle_beta   90.00
_cell.angle_gamma   90.00
#
_symmetry.space_group_name_H-M   'P 1'
#
loop_
_entity.id
_entity.type
_entity.pdbx_description
1 polymer ?
#
loop_
_entity_poly.entity_id
_entity_poly.type
_entity_poly.pdbx_seq_one_letter_code
_entity_poly.pdbx_strand_id
1 'polypeptide(L)'
;MMEGWGKTVGITLSARVRFRCQGCGKCCLRVKEGVPVDSLDMFRMAKYLRDNGEPVLCTDDFLAMYAEPVLLDECGYFVYMLKTVGEENACIFLKDNRCATHDEKPRACKLYPFVVNPDADGNHSFLLSREYPHHFTGPVVTTKSWMKKYFPQEDRRFLQMDFWGAKRIADLLRKVPERNQTQAMLHFHRLKYSEYDLDQPFLEQFRRNQDKLIAILTRMANENN
;
A
#
# COMPACT_ATOMS: atom_id res chain seq x y z
N MET A 1 7.34 13.91 -9.99
CA MET A 1 6.16 13.39 -10.75
C MET A 1 6.46 11.95 -11.08
N MET A 2 5.67 11.02 -10.58
CA MET A 2 5.89 9.58 -10.81
C MET A 2 5.45 9.23 -12.23
N GLU A 3 6.38 9.06 -13.13
CA GLU A 3 6.16 8.65 -14.53
C GLU A 3 5.80 7.16 -14.71
N GLY A 4 5.22 6.51 -13.71
CA GLY A 4 5.01 5.06 -13.70
C GLY A 4 3.57 4.54 -13.77
N TRP A 5 2.59 5.41 -13.73
CA TRP A 5 1.19 4.97 -13.80
C TRP A 5 0.67 5.13 -15.22
N GLY A 6 0.78 4.10 -16.04
CA GLY A 6 0.32 4.08 -17.43
C GLY A 6 -0.92 4.94 -17.73
N LYS A 7 -1.42 4.95 -18.93
CA LYS A 7 -2.56 5.80 -19.36
C LYS A 7 -3.77 5.63 -18.43
N THR A 8 -3.91 6.51 -17.45
CA THR A 8 -5.08 6.56 -16.55
C THR A 8 -6.06 7.63 -17.02
N VAL A 9 -7.35 7.38 -16.85
CA VAL A 9 -8.43 8.35 -17.13
C VAL A 9 -9.34 8.47 -15.92
N GLY A 10 -9.78 9.69 -15.61
CA GLY A 10 -10.76 9.94 -14.56
C GLY A 10 -12.10 9.28 -14.89
N ILE A 11 -12.74 8.67 -13.89
CA ILE A 11 -14.04 8.03 -14.06
C ILE A 11 -14.95 8.32 -12.86
N THR A 12 -16.26 8.10 -13.06
CA THR A 12 -17.26 8.22 -12.00
C THR A 12 -17.61 6.87 -11.39
N LEU A 13 -18.31 6.87 -10.26
CA LEU A 13 -18.83 5.65 -9.63
C LEU A 13 -19.82 4.87 -10.53
N SER A 14 -20.51 5.57 -11.44
CA SER A 14 -21.45 4.97 -12.39
C SER A 14 -20.80 4.43 -13.66
N ALA A 15 -19.49 4.67 -13.85
CA ALA A 15 -18.79 4.22 -15.05
C ALA A 15 -18.89 2.70 -15.21
N ARG A 16 -19.10 2.26 -16.46
CA ARG A 16 -19.25 0.86 -16.86
C ARG A 16 -18.04 0.46 -17.69
N VAL A 17 -17.39 -0.61 -17.29
CA VAL A 17 -16.17 -1.09 -17.95
C VAL A 17 -16.30 -2.59 -18.19
N ARG A 18 -15.97 -3.06 -19.39
CA ARG A 18 -15.75 -4.50 -19.60
C ARG A 18 -14.41 -4.87 -19.00
N PHE A 19 -14.41 -5.80 -18.07
CA PHE A 19 -13.15 -6.24 -17.44
C PHE A 19 -13.24 -7.68 -16.96
N ARG A 20 -12.17 -8.43 -17.22
CA ARG A 20 -11.92 -9.74 -16.65
C ARG A 20 -10.41 -9.91 -16.44
N CYS A 21 -10.00 -10.26 -15.23
CA CYS A 21 -8.62 -10.72 -15.02
C CYS A 21 -8.40 -12.01 -15.80
N GLN A 22 -7.40 -12.02 -16.66
CA GLN A 22 -7.06 -13.17 -17.54
C GLN A 22 -6.11 -14.15 -16.84
N GLY A 23 -5.58 -13.81 -15.64
CA GLY A 23 -4.54 -14.60 -14.98
C GLY A 23 -3.24 -14.70 -15.80
N CYS A 24 -2.98 -13.73 -16.67
CA CYS A 24 -1.88 -13.78 -17.64
C CYS A 24 -0.53 -13.27 -17.10
N GLY A 25 -0.46 -12.83 -15.84
CA GLY A 25 0.76 -12.32 -15.21
C GLY A 25 1.28 -10.98 -15.76
N LYS A 26 0.71 -10.42 -16.82
CA LYS A 26 1.24 -9.18 -17.45
C LYS A 26 1.30 -7.98 -16.51
N CYS A 27 0.30 -7.81 -15.64
CA CYS A 27 0.28 -6.76 -14.63
C CYS A 27 1.28 -7.00 -13.47
N CYS A 28 2.00 -8.12 -13.46
CA CYS A 28 3.04 -8.46 -12.50
C CYS A 28 4.44 -8.34 -13.10
N LEU A 29 4.59 -7.92 -14.36
CA LEU A 29 5.87 -7.68 -15.03
C LEU A 29 6.17 -6.18 -15.06
N ARG A 30 7.45 -5.81 -14.99
CA ARG A 30 7.95 -4.42 -15.06
C ARG A 30 7.34 -3.53 -13.96
N VAL A 31 7.26 -4.09 -12.75
CA VAL A 31 6.62 -3.44 -11.59
C VAL A 31 7.62 -2.93 -10.56
N LYS A 32 8.88 -2.68 -10.95
CA LYS A 32 9.86 -2.09 -10.04
C LYS A 32 9.32 -0.78 -9.47
N GLU A 33 9.32 -0.68 -8.14
CA GLU A 33 8.75 0.46 -7.40
C GLU A 33 7.30 0.81 -7.80
N GLY A 34 6.55 -0.16 -8.36
CA GLY A 34 5.22 0.07 -8.92
C GLY A 34 4.06 -0.50 -8.09
N VAL A 35 4.33 -1.34 -7.09
CA VAL A 35 3.29 -1.95 -6.24
C VAL A 35 3.49 -1.56 -4.79
N PRO A 36 2.86 -0.47 -4.34
CA PRO A 36 2.93 -0.06 -2.94
C PRO A 36 2.23 -1.07 -2.04
N VAL A 37 2.81 -1.26 -0.86
CA VAL A 37 2.27 -2.10 0.21
C VAL A 37 2.17 -1.24 1.46
N ASP A 38 0.96 -0.86 1.84
CA ASP A 38 0.75 -0.13 3.07
C ASP A 38 0.62 -1.05 4.30
N SER A 39 0.46 -0.47 5.47
CA SER A 39 0.41 -1.21 6.73
C SER A 39 -0.73 -2.25 6.76
N LEU A 40 -1.89 -1.94 6.17
CA LEU A 40 -3.02 -2.87 6.12
C LEU A 40 -2.77 -4.00 5.12
N ASP A 41 -2.18 -3.70 3.97
CA ASP A 41 -1.79 -4.72 2.99
C ASP A 41 -0.74 -5.67 3.58
N MET A 42 0.30 -5.13 4.25
CA MET A 42 1.33 -5.93 4.94
C MET A 42 0.73 -6.85 5.97
N PHE A 43 -0.12 -6.31 6.85
CA PHE A 43 -0.80 -7.07 7.88
C PHE A 43 -1.59 -8.24 7.31
N ARG A 44 -2.40 -7.99 6.28
CA ARG A 44 -3.22 -9.01 5.63
C ARG A 44 -2.39 -10.05 4.89
N MET A 45 -1.36 -9.61 4.16
CA MET A 45 -0.47 -10.51 3.43
C MET A 45 0.39 -11.35 4.37
N ALA A 46 0.93 -10.76 5.44
CA ALA A 46 1.69 -11.51 6.45
C ALA A 46 0.81 -12.59 7.10
N LYS A 47 -0.41 -12.22 7.51
CA LYS A 47 -1.37 -13.17 8.06
C LYS A 47 -1.72 -14.29 7.06
N TYR A 48 -2.02 -13.93 5.81
CA TYR A 48 -2.34 -14.89 4.75
C TYR A 48 -1.18 -15.87 4.52
N LEU A 49 0.04 -15.38 4.40
CA LEU A 49 1.22 -16.21 4.17
C LEU A 49 1.47 -17.15 5.35
N ARG A 50 1.39 -16.65 6.60
CA ARG A 50 1.49 -17.46 7.81
C ARG A 50 0.45 -18.59 7.82
N ASP A 51 -0.80 -18.23 7.58
CA ASP A 51 -1.92 -19.18 7.63
C ASP A 51 -1.86 -20.22 6.48
N ASN A 52 -1.07 -19.97 5.44
CA ASN A 52 -0.79 -20.90 4.33
C ASN A 52 0.58 -21.62 4.47
N GLY A 53 1.22 -21.54 5.63
CA GLY A 53 2.42 -22.31 5.93
C GLY A 53 3.74 -21.71 5.42
N GLU A 54 3.74 -20.47 4.94
CA GLU A 54 4.96 -19.74 4.63
C GLU A 54 5.65 -19.30 5.94
N PRO A 55 6.99 -19.15 5.97
CA PRO A 55 7.75 -18.82 7.16
C PRO A 55 7.66 -17.32 7.52
N VAL A 56 6.45 -16.81 7.63
CA VAL A 56 6.10 -15.43 7.98
C VAL A 56 5.34 -15.46 9.30
N LEU A 57 5.98 -15.08 10.39
CA LEU A 57 5.37 -15.09 11.73
C LEU A 57 4.82 -13.72 12.12
N CYS A 58 5.38 -12.66 11.56
CA CYS A 58 5.03 -11.27 11.86
C CYS A 58 5.17 -10.39 10.61
N THR A 59 4.83 -9.11 10.75
CA THR A 59 4.98 -8.13 9.66
C THR A 59 6.44 -7.88 9.29
N ASP A 60 7.39 -7.99 10.23
CA ASP A 60 8.83 -7.83 9.93
C ASP A 60 9.35 -8.93 9.01
N ASP A 61 8.93 -10.17 9.20
CA ASP A 61 9.30 -11.28 8.31
C ASP A 61 8.79 -11.00 6.89
N PHE A 62 7.54 -10.52 6.77
CA PHE A 62 6.99 -10.11 5.47
C PHE A 62 7.83 -9.01 4.82
N LEU A 63 8.16 -7.96 5.57
CA LEU A 63 8.98 -6.85 5.06
C LEU A 63 10.35 -7.32 4.61
N ALA A 64 11.02 -8.12 5.44
CA ALA A 64 12.35 -8.64 5.14
C ALA A 64 12.38 -9.51 3.88
N MET A 65 11.34 -10.33 3.68
CA MET A 65 11.30 -11.29 2.58
C MET A 65 10.75 -10.67 1.28
N TYR A 66 9.70 -9.83 1.34
CA TYR A 66 8.87 -9.50 0.18
C TYR A 66 8.77 -8.02 -0.16
N ALA A 67 9.27 -7.11 0.70
CA ALA A 67 9.14 -5.68 0.47
C ALA A 67 10.49 -4.95 0.61
N GLU A 68 10.58 -3.80 -0.02
CA GLU A 68 11.74 -2.89 0.07
C GLU A 68 11.26 -1.46 0.33
N PRO A 69 11.96 -0.69 1.17
CA PRO A 69 11.61 0.70 1.43
C PRO A 69 12.02 1.59 0.25
N VAL A 70 11.13 2.52 -0.11
CA VAL A 70 11.39 3.57 -1.11
C VAL A 70 11.19 4.92 -0.45
N LEU A 71 12.22 5.73 -0.44
CA LEU A 71 12.20 7.06 0.15
C LEU A 71 11.36 7.99 -0.73
N LEU A 72 10.38 8.68 -0.13
CA LEU A 72 9.52 9.63 -0.83
C LEU A 72 9.94 11.09 -0.61
N ASP A 73 10.63 11.37 0.49
CA ASP A 73 11.00 12.72 0.89
C ASP A 73 12.34 12.70 1.63
N GLU A 74 13.15 13.73 1.47
CA GLU A 74 14.44 13.91 2.15
C GLU A 74 14.31 13.93 3.70
N CYS A 75 13.11 14.20 4.20
CA CYS A 75 12.82 14.11 5.64
C CYS A 75 12.84 12.69 6.21
N GLY A 76 13.10 11.67 5.40
CA GLY A 76 13.10 10.27 5.81
C GLY A 76 11.73 9.59 5.74
N TYR A 77 10.71 10.24 5.16
CA TYR A 77 9.44 9.56 4.93
C TYR A 77 9.57 8.56 3.79
N PHE A 78 9.30 7.30 4.07
CA PHE A 78 9.37 6.21 3.09
C PHE A 78 8.08 5.38 3.06
N VAL A 79 7.90 4.65 1.98
CA VAL A 79 6.85 3.65 1.81
C VAL A 79 7.49 2.32 1.44
N TYR A 80 6.76 1.24 1.62
CA TYR A 80 7.22 -0.05 1.14
C TYR A 80 6.61 -0.39 -0.22
N MET A 81 7.44 -0.96 -1.09
CA MET A 81 7.04 -1.54 -2.38
C MET A 81 7.32 -3.04 -2.36
N LEU A 82 6.53 -3.82 -3.10
CA LEU A 82 6.87 -5.23 -3.30
C LEU A 82 8.21 -5.35 -4.03
N LYS A 83 9.05 -6.27 -3.57
CA LYS A 83 10.28 -6.63 -4.27
C LYS A 83 10.00 -7.17 -5.65
N THR A 84 10.95 -6.98 -6.54
CA THR A 84 10.93 -7.52 -7.90
C THR A 84 12.10 -8.45 -8.12
N VAL A 85 11.95 -9.37 -9.07
CA VAL A 85 12.97 -10.38 -9.40
C VAL A 85 13.22 -10.43 -10.91
N GLY A 86 14.45 -10.80 -11.26
CA GLY A 86 14.87 -10.97 -12.65
C GLY A 86 14.97 -9.68 -13.47
N GLU A 87 15.42 -9.81 -14.71
CA GLU A 87 15.63 -8.68 -15.63
C GLU A 87 14.34 -7.94 -16.00
N GLU A 88 13.21 -8.66 -16.05
CA GLU A 88 11.89 -8.10 -16.33
C GLU A 88 11.27 -7.35 -15.12
N ASN A 89 11.99 -7.26 -13.99
CA ASN A 89 11.45 -6.67 -12.76
C ASN A 89 10.06 -7.22 -12.43
N ALA A 90 9.93 -8.55 -12.47
CA ALA A 90 8.68 -9.22 -12.14
C ALA A 90 8.40 -9.15 -10.65
N CYS A 91 7.11 -9.02 -10.27
CA CYS A 91 6.68 -9.10 -8.89
C CYS A 91 7.17 -10.41 -8.25
N ILE A 92 7.71 -10.35 -7.04
CA ILE A 92 8.21 -11.52 -6.30
C ILE A 92 7.17 -12.63 -6.12
N PHE A 93 5.87 -12.30 -6.16
CA PHE A 93 4.77 -13.25 -6.09
C PHE A 93 4.31 -13.79 -7.45
N LEU A 94 4.97 -13.44 -8.55
CA LEU A 94 4.67 -14.02 -9.86
C LEU A 94 5.32 -15.40 -9.97
N LYS A 95 4.51 -16.45 -9.94
CA LYS A 95 4.94 -17.85 -10.14
C LYS A 95 4.09 -18.46 -11.28
N ASP A 96 4.71 -19.08 -12.25
CA ASP A 96 4.03 -19.74 -13.38
C ASP A 96 2.98 -18.87 -14.08
N ASN A 97 3.32 -17.62 -14.34
CA ASN A 97 2.45 -16.57 -14.89
C ASN A 97 1.20 -16.23 -14.03
N ARG A 98 1.18 -16.62 -12.76
CA ARG A 98 0.06 -16.34 -11.85
C ARG A 98 0.57 -15.71 -10.55
N CYS A 99 -0.29 -14.91 -9.94
CA CYS A 99 -0.01 -14.34 -8.63
C CYS A 99 -0.17 -15.42 -7.55
N ALA A 100 0.91 -15.75 -6.83
CA ALA A 100 0.90 -16.74 -5.74
C ALA A 100 0.04 -16.29 -4.55
N THR A 101 -0.14 -14.97 -4.36
CA THR A 101 -0.99 -14.40 -3.29
C THR A 101 -2.28 -13.79 -3.88
N HIS A 102 -2.85 -14.43 -4.93
CA HIS A 102 -3.99 -13.85 -5.66
C HIS A 102 -5.19 -13.51 -4.76
N ASP A 103 -5.44 -14.31 -3.74
CA ASP A 103 -6.60 -14.15 -2.86
C ASP A 103 -6.40 -13.01 -1.85
N GLU A 104 -5.17 -12.76 -1.42
CA GLU A 104 -4.80 -11.68 -0.50
C GLU A 104 -3.68 -10.79 -1.06
N LYS A 105 -3.77 -10.43 -2.34
CA LYS A 105 -2.84 -9.49 -2.98
C LYS A 105 -3.04 -8.05 -2.46
N PRO A 106 -2.05 -7.14 -2.60
CA PRO A 106 -2.16 -5.75 -2.19
C PRO A 106 -3.40 -5.05 -2.77
N ARG A 107 -3.91 -4.06 -2.07
CA ARG A 107 -5.08 -3.27 -2.51
C ARG A 107 -4.91 -2.70 -3.91
N ALA A 108 -3.73 -2.17 -4.24
CA ALA A 108 -3.43 -1.69 -5.59
C ALA A 108 -3.70 -2.75 -6.66
N CYS A 109 -3.32 -4.01 -6.39
CA CYS A 109 -3.58 -5.15 -7.28
C CYS A 109 -5.03 -5.63 -7.24
N LYS A 110 -5.71 -5.57 -6.06
CA LYS A 110 -7.14 -5.93 -5.91
C LYS A 110 -8.04 -4.97 -6.70
N LEU A 111 -7.70 -3.69 -6.67
CA LEU A 111 -8.49 -2.65 -7.31
C LEU A 111 -8.31 -2.61 -8.83
N TYR A 112 -7.19 -3.07 -9.37
CA TYR A 112 -6.97 -3.05 -10.82
C TYR A 112 -8.18 -3.60 -11.60
N PRO A 113 -8.66 -2.93 -12.65
CA PRO A 113 -8.05 -1.82 -13.37
C PRO A 113 -8.37 -0.43 -12.81
N PHE A 114 -9.06 -0.35 -11.68
CA PHE A 114 -9.39 0.92 -11.04
C PHE A 114 -8.28 1.35 -10.08
N VAL A 115 -8.12 2.66 -9.93
CA VAL A 115 -7.24 3.28 -8.96
C VAL A 115 -8.08 4.20 -8.07
N VAL A 116 -7.89 4.13 -6.78
CA VAL A 116 -8.46 5.05 -5.80
C VAL A 116 -7.40 6.10 -5.49
N ASN A 117 -7.73 7.36 -5.72
CA ASN A 117 -6.84 8.48 -5.48
C ASN A 117 -7.47 9.40 -4.43
N PRO A 118 -6.87 9.53 -3.23
CA PRO A 118 -7.35 10.46 -2.22
C PRO A 118 -7.13 11.90 -2.70
N ASP A 119 -8.10 12.77 -2.45
CA ASP A 119 -7.97 14.21 -2.67
C ASP A 119 -7.45 14.93 -1.41
N ALA A 120 -7.28 16.26 -1.51
CA ALA A 120 -6.76 17.07 -0.43
C ALA A 120 -7.67 17.08 0.83
N ASP A 121 -8.94 16.77 0.67
CA ASP A 121 -9.94 16.73 1.74
C ASP A 121 -10.13 15.30 2.31
N GLY A 122 -9.35 14.32 1.81
CA GLY A 122 -9.46 12.91 2.23
C GLY A 122 -10.63 12.17 1.59
N ASN A 123 -11.34 12.78 0.63
CA ASN A 123 -12.27 12.08 -0.23
C ASN A 123 -11.51 11.31 -1.30
N HIS A 124 -12.23 10.54 -2.11
CA HIS A 124 -11.62 9.69 -3.10
C HIS A 124 -12.17 9.98 -4.50
N SER A 125 -11.27 10.23 -5.44
CA SER A 125 -11.53 10.17 -6.87
C SER A 125 -11.15 8.78 -7.42
N PHE A 126 -11.72 8.45 -8.57
CA PHE A 126 -11.48 7.15 -9.20
C PHE A 126 -10.88 7.34 -10.58
N LEU A 127 -9.83 6.55 -10.85
CA LEU A 127 -9.19 6.50 -12.14
C LEU A 127 -9.30 5.08 -12.72
N LEU A 128 -9.20 4.97 -14.03
CA LEU A 128 -9.14 3.70 -14.76
C LEU A 128 -7.80 3.60 -15.47
N SER A 129 -7.02 2.57 -15.15
CA SER A 129 -5.83 2.21 -15.93
C SER A 129 -6.25 1.49 -17.23
N ARG A 130 -5.69 1.91 -18.35
CA ARG A 130 -5.89 1.29 -19.66
C ARG A 130 -4.61 0.68 -20.24
N GLU A 131 -3.69 0.33 -19.38
CA GLU A 131 -2.36 -0.16 -19.76
C GLU A 131 -2.42 -1.46 -20.58
N TYR A 132 -3.31 -2.38 -20.19
CA TYR A 132 -3.44 -3.69 -20.84
C TYR A 132 -4.78 -3.85 -21.56
N PRO A 133 -4.89 -3.47 -22.87
CA PRO A 133 -6.16 -3.50 -23.61
C PRO A 133 -6.86 -4.86 -23.63
N HIS A 134 -6.09 -5.96 -23.64
CA HIS A 134 -6.65 -7.32 -23.65
C HIS A 134 -7.41 -7.71 -22.38
N HIS A 135 -7.24 -6.97 -21.27
CA HIS A 135 -8.02 -7.16 -20.06
C HIS A 135 -9.44 -6.59 -20.15
N PHE A 136 -9.69 -5.68 -21.11
CA PHE A 136 -10.98 -5.02 -21.27
C PHE A 136 -11.98 -5.85 -22.09
N THR A 137 -12.08 -7.12 -21.72
CA THR A 137 -13.00 -8.13 -22.27
C THR A 137 -13.88 -8.70 -21.15
N GLY A 138 -14.83 -9.55 -21.49
CA GLY A 138 -15.69 -10.22 -20.47
C GLY A 138 -16.88 -9.37 -20.02
N PRO A 139 -17.40 -9.61 -18.81
CA PRO A 139 -18.60 -8.96 -18.32
C PRO A 139 -18.42 -7.47 -18.09
N VAL A 140 -19.53 -6.73 -18.11
CA VAL A 140 -19.55 -5.33 -17.71
C VAL A 140 -19.56 -5.26 -16.19
N VAL A 141 -18.59 -4.53 -15.61
CA VAL A 141 -18.55 -4.17 -14.21
C VAL A 141 -18.77 -2.66 -14.05
N THR A 142 -19.38 -2.24 -12.95
CA THR A 142 -19.45 -0.81 -12.61
C THR A 142 -18.38 -0.48 -11.59
N THR A 143 -17.85 0.74 -11.61
CA THR A 143 -16.92 1.22 -10.58
C THR A 143 -17.52 1.00 -9.19
N LYS A 144 -18.81 1.34 -9.00
CA LYS A 144 -19.51 1.16 -7.71
C LYS A 144 -19.52 -0.30 -7.24
N SER A 145 -19.82 -1.27 -8.12
CA SER A 145 -19.84 -2.69 -7.75
C SER A 145 -18.45 -3.22 -7.43
N TRP A 146 -17.44 -2.74 -8.18
CA TRP A 146 -16.05 -3.10 -7.96
C TRP A 146 -15.53 -2.58 -6.62
N MET A 147 -15.78 -1.29 -6.32
CA MET A 147 -15.43 -0.69 -5.05
C MET A 147 -16.15 -1.35 -3.86
N LYS A 148 -17.43 -1.74 -4.02
CA LYS A 148 -18.13 -2.48 -2.98
C LYS A 148 -17.45 -3.82 -2.65
N LYS A 149 -16.88 -4.49 -3.66
CA LYS A 149 -16.24 -5.80 -3.50
C LYS A 149 -14.80 -5.71 -2.99
N TYR A 150 -14.00 -4.78 -3.51
CA TYR A 150 -12.55 -4.77 -3.32
C TYR A 150 -12.03 -3.57 -2.53
N PHE A 151 -12.92 -2.69 -2.12
CA PHE A 151 -12.63 -1.51 -1.29
C PHE A 151 -13.65 -1.40 -0.16
N PRO A 152 -13.63 -2.35 0.80
CA PRO A 152 -14.57 -2.41 1.91
C PRO A 152 -14.40 -1.23 2.87
N GLN A 153 -15.28 -1.14 3.86
CA GLN A 153 -15.29 -0.03 4.82
C GLN A 153 -14.00 0.04 5.65
N GLU A 154 -13.38 -1.09 5.95
CA GLU A 154 -12.11 -1.12 6.68
C GLU A 154 -11.01 -0.41 5.89
N ASP A 155 -10.87 -0.70 4.58
CA ASP A 155 -9.89 -0.03 3.71
C ASP A 155 -10.12 1.48 3.63
N ARG A 156 -11.38 1.92 3.55
CA ARG A 156 -11.73 3.35 3.51
C ARG A 156 -11.35 4.05 4.80
N ARG A 157 -11.66 3.45 5.95
CA ARG A 157 -11.29 3.99 7.26
C ARG A 157 -9.78 4.05 7.42
N PHE A 158 -9.09 2.98 7.05
CA PHE A 158 -7.64 2.94 7.09
C PHE A 158 -7.03 4.04 6.22
N LEU A 159 -7.40 4.13 4.94
CA LEU A 159 -6.84 5.14 4.03
C LEU A 159 -7.09 6.57 4.52
N GLN A 160 -8.25 6.85 5.09
CA GLN A 160 -8.54 8.16 5.65
C GLN A 160 -7.62 8.47 6.85
N MET A 161 -7.47 7.51 7.76
CA MET A 161 -6.57 7.66 8.91
C MET A 161 -5.11 7.80 8.46
N ASP A 162 -4.68 6.96 7.51
CA ASP A 162 -3.30 6.98 7.00
C ASP A 162 -2.99 8.27 6.24
N PHE A 163 -3.90 8.77 5.43
CA PHE A 163 -3.73 10.02 4.68
C PHE A 163 -3.46 11.21 5.62
N TRP A 164 -4.30 11.41 6.63
CA TRP A 164 -4.11 12.50 7.59
C TRP A 164 -2.89 12.29 8.48
N GLY A 165 -2.65 11.06 8.89
CA GLY A 165 -1.46 10.69 9.66
C GLY A 165 -0.17 10.90 8.89
N ALA A 166 -0.11 10.50 7.63
CA ALA A 166 1.06 10.63 6.77
C ALA A 166 1.51 12.09 6.63
N LYS A 167 0.56 13.00 6.34
CA LYS A 167 0.85 14.43 6.26
C LYS A 167 1.46 14.97 7.56
N ARG A 168 0.83 14.67 8.70
CA ARG A 168 1.31 15.11 10.01
C ARG A 168 2.67 14.52 10.37
N ILE A 169 2.88 13.23 10.08
CA ILE A 169 4.15 12.55 10.35
C ILE A 169 5.27 13.16 9.50
N ALA A 170 5.05 13.39 8.20
CA ALA A 170 6.04 14.01 7.34
C ALA A 170 6.42 15.43 7.82
N ASP A 171 5.43 16.22 8.23
CA ASP A 171 5.68 17.57 8.78
C ASP A 171 6.47 17.55 10.09
N LEU A 172 6.27 16.52 10.92
CA LEU A 172 7.04 16.33 12.16
C LEU A 172 8.47 15.85 11.86
N LEU A 173 8.63 14.90 10.94
CA LEU A 173 9.95 14.38 10.55
C LEU A 173 10.85 15.50 10.02
N ARG A 174 10.33 16.45 9.25
CA ARG A 174 11.08 17.63 8.78
C ARG A 174 11.58 18.54 9.91
N LYS A 175 10.96 18.48 11.07
CA LYS A 175 11.31 19.29 12.25
C LYS A 175 12.24 18.57 13.21
N VAL A 176 12.41 17.25 13.06
CA VAL A 176 13.33 16.49 13.91
C VAL A 176 14.77 16.90 13.60
N PRO A 177 15.60 17.20 14.62
CA PRO A 177 17.01 17.50 14.41
C PRO A 177 17.77 16.36 13.72
N GLU A 178 18.74 16.69 12.89
CA GLU A 178 19.55 15.71 12.12
C GLU A 178 20.13 14.62 13.03
N ARG A 179 20.66 15.00 14.19
CA ARG A 179 21.20 14.04 15.19
C ARG A 179 20.20 12.98 15.65
N ASN A 180 18.90 13.24 15.53
CA ASN A 180 17.81 12.37 15.96
C ASN A 180 17.08 11.70 14.80
N GLN A 181 17.43 12.00 13.53
CA GLN A 181 16.72 11.51 12.35
C GLN A 181 16.68 9.97 12.27
N THR A 182 17.82 9.32 12.49
CA THR A 182 17.88 7.85 12.50
C THR A 182 16.91 7.24 13.50
N GLN A 183 16.85 7.81 14.72
CA GLN A 183 15.93 7.32 15.74
C GLN A 183 14.46 7.57 15.37
N ALA A 184 14.16 8.73 14.78
CA ALA A 184 12.83 9.06 14.28
C ALA A 184 12.37 8.07 13.19
N MET A 185 13.27 7.73 12.26
CA MET A 185 12.99 6.75 11.20
C MET A 185 12.77 5.33 11.77
N LEU A 186 13.51 4.93 12.80
CA LEU A 186 13.29 3.66 13.49
C LEU A 186 11.92 3.62 14.18
N HIS A 187 11.51 4.70 14.83
CA HIS A 187 10.16 4.80 15.40
C HIS A 187 9.08 4.79 14.31
N PHE A 188 9.31 5.50 13.20
CA PHE A 188 8.40 5.52 12.06
C PHE A 188 8.22 4.11 11.49
N HIS A 189 9.32 3.42 11.18
CA HIS A 189 9.27 2.03 10.70
C HIS A 189 8.50 1.14 11.67
N ARG A 190 8.89 1.11 12.92
CA ARG A 190 8.33 0.22 13.92
C ARG A 190 6.83 0.43 14.10
N LEU A 191 6.39 1.68 14.33
CA LEU A 191 5.01 1.97 14.68
C LEU A 191 4.08 2.03 13.48
N LYS A 192 4.59 2.36 12.28
CA LYS A 192 3.77 2.37 11.06
C LYS A 192 3.68 1.00 10.42
N TYR A 193 4.74 0.19 10.45
CA TYR A 193 4.83 -0.99 9.60
C TYR A 193 5.05 -2.32 10.34
N SER A 194 5.62 -2.31 11.54
CA SER A 194 6.16 -3.50 12.18
C SER A 194 5.37 -3.96 13.41
N GLU A 195 4.99 -3.07 14.30
CA GLU A 195 4.42 -3.40 15.62
C GLU A 195 2.92 -3.78 15.52
N TYR A 196 2.63 -4.94 14.91
CA TYR A 196 1.27 -5.48 14.77
C TYR A 196 1.19 -6.94 15.21
N ASP A 197 0.19 -7.26 16.02
CA ASP A 197 -0.23 -8.61 16.35
C ASP A 197 -1.21 -9.10 15.27
N LEU A 198 -0.82 -10.12 14.50
CA LEU A 198 -1.61 -10.65 13.39
C LEU A 198 -2.92 -11.31 13.82
N ASP A 199 -3.10 -11.58 15.11
CA ASP A 199 -4.31 -12.22 15.66
C ASP A 199 -5.31 -11.22 16.29
N GLN A 200 -4.95 -9.92 16.28
CA GLN A 200 -5.80 -8.85 16.78
C GLN A 200 -6.33 -7.94 15.66
N PRO A 201 -7.46 -7.23 15.87
CA PRO A 201 -8.00 -6.30 14.88
C PRO A 201 -7.01 -5.21 14.48
N PHE A 202 -6.80 -5.03 13.17
CA PHE A 202 -5.78 -4.13 12.65
C PHE A 202 -6.03 -2.65 12.97
N LEU A 203 -7.24 -2.14 12.71
CA LEU A 203 -7.52 -0.68 12.78
C LEU A 203 -7.29 -0.08 14.17
N GLU A 204 -7.56 -0.84 15.22
CA GLU A 204 -7.34 -0.40 16.61
C GLU A 204 -5.85 -0.28 16.91
N GLN A 205 -5.07 -1.26 16.45
CA GLN A 205 -3.61 -1.26 16.58
C GLN A 205 -3.00 -0.11 15.76
N PHE A 206 -3.44 0.06 14.51
CA PHE A 206 -2.95 1.12 13.63
C PHE A 206 -3.18 2.50 14.26
N ARG A 207 -4.39 2.78 14.76
CA ARG A 207 -4.70 4.05 15.43
C ARG A 207 -3.80 4.29 16.63
N ARG A 208 -3.70 3.32 17.53
CA ARG A 208 -2.84 3.42 18.71
C ARG A 208 -1.38 3.67 18.34
N ASN A 209 -0.86 2.95 17.36
CA ASN A 209 0.51 3.08 16.91
C ASN A 209 0.76 4.44 16.24
N GLN A 210 -0.17 4.93 15.44
CA GLN A 210 -0.11 6.24 14.81
C GLN A 210 -0.12 7.38 15.86
N ASP A 211 -1.00 7.31 16.85
CA ASP A 211 -1.07 8.30 17.94
C ASP A 211 0.24 8.31 18.73
N LYS A 212 0.78 7.15 19.05
CA LYS A 212 2.08 6.98 19.73
C LYS A 212 3.24 7.55 18.91
N LEU A 213 3.26 7.28 17.60
CA LEU A 213 4.28 7.81 16.69
C LEU A 213 4.24 9.33 16.63
N ILE A 214 3.07 9.91 16.46
CA ILE A 214 2.88 11.36 16.42
C ILE A 214 3.35 12.00 17.74
N ALA A 215 3.04 11.41 18.89
CA ALA A 215 3.47 11.89 20.19
C ALA A 215 5.01 11.86 20.34
N ILE A 216 5.67 10.77 19.92
CA ILE A 216 7.12 10.63 19.94
C ILE A 216 7.77 11.68 19.02
N LEU A 217 7.34 11.78 17.76
CA LEU A 217 7.91 12.72 16.81
C LEU A 217 7.67 14.18 17.23
N THR A 218 6.53 14.49 17.85
CA THR A 218 6.26 15.84 18.40
C THR A 218 7.26 16.19 19.47
N ARG A 219 7.60 15.25 20.39
CA ARG A 219 8.62 15.46 21.43
C ARG A 219 10.00 15.70 20.80
N MET A 220 10.39 14.80 19.87
CA MET A 220 11.70 14.90 19.20
C MET A 220 11.85 16.20 18.39
N ALA A 221 10.79 16.68 17.76
CA ALA A 221 10.78 17.94 17.02
C ALA A 221 10.93 19.17 17.93
N ASN A 222 10.51 19.07 19.21
CA ASN A 222 10.58 20.15 20.19
C ASN A 222 11.88 20.17 21.01
N GLU A 223 12.75 19.17 20.89
CA GLU A 223 14.03 19.10 21.62
C GLU A 223 15.08 20.11 21.12
N ASN A 224 14.73 20.98 20.16
CA ASN A 224 15.56 22.08 19.67
C ASN A 224 15.25 23.46 20.29
N ASN A 225 14.24 23.53 21.13
CA ASN A 225 13.92 24.73 21.93
C ASN A 225 14.36 24.49 23.39
#